data_987085d29938af0bf26f86b8b037dfbb
#
_entry.id   987085d29938af0bf26f86b8b037dfbb
#
_cell.length_a   1.000
_cell.length_b   1.000
_cell.length_c   1.000
_cell.angle_alpha   90.00
_cell.angle_beta   90.00
_cell.angle_gamma   90.00
#
_symmetry.space_group_name_H-M   'P 1'
#
loop_
_entity.id
_entity.type
_entity.pdbx_description
1 polymer ?
#
loop_
_entity_poly.entity_id
_entity_poly.type
_entity_poly.pdbx_seq_one_letter_code
_entity_poly.pdbx_strand_id
1 'polypeptide(L)'
;MIELLLPFFLLVLLFLVLTIIWRINARKYISSSTVASAYDAWTQDKLLERLWGEHIHLGFYPLRGGKIDFRKAKANFVHELVKWSGLDKLPQGSRILDVGCGTVSYTHLTLPTICSV
;
A
#
# COMPACT_ATOMS: atom_id res chain seq x y z
N MET A 1 -17.17 -36.52 21.94
CA MET A 1 -16.69 -35.89 20.70
C MET A 1 -16.71 -34.38 20.78
N ILE A 2 -17.77 -33.75 21.26
CA ILE A 2 -17.90 -32.28 21.45
C ILE A 2 -16.93 -31.76 22.50
N GLU A 3 -16.68 -32.50 23.58
CA GLU A 3 -15.76 -32.09 24.66
C GLU A 3 -14.30 -31.96 24.22
N LEU A 4 -13.87 -32.68 23.20
CA LEU A 4 -12.53 -32.58 22.63
C LEU A 4 -12.40 -31.46 21.57
N LEU A 5 -13.51 -31.10 20.91
CA LEU A 5 -13.54 -30.06 19.88
C LEU A 5 -13.47 -28.65 20.51
N LEU A 6 -14.07 -28.45 21.67
CA LEU A 6 -14.07 -27.15 22.33
C LEU A 6 -12.67 -26.66 22.72
N PRO A 7 -11.82 -27.44 23.40
CA PRO A 7 -10.46 -26.99 23.73
C PRO A 7 -9.60 -26.77 22.48
N PHE A 8 -9.75 -27.58 21.43
CA PHE A 8 -9.07 -27.37 20.16
C PHE A 8 -9.46 -26.03 19.53
N PHE A 9 -10.75 -25.72 19.49
CA PHE A 9 -11.24 -24.44 18.95
C PHE A 9 -10.73 -23.24 19.75
N LEU A 10 -10.68 -23.34 21.08
CA LEU A 10 -10.14 -22.30 21.95
C LEU A 10 -8.65 -22.07 21.72
N LEU A 11 -7.86 -23.12 21.50
CA LEU A 11 -6.44 -23.00 21.18
C LEU A 11 -6.23 -22.32 19.83
N VAL A 12 -6.99 -22.66 18.81
CA VAL A 12 -6.93 -22.01 17.50
C VAL A 12 -7.29 -20.52 17.62
N LEU A 13 -8.35 -20.21 18.36
CA LEU A 13 -8.77 -18.83 18.59
C LEU A 13 -7.68 -18.03 19.32
N LEU A 14 -7.11 -18.60 20.38
CA LEU A 14 -6.02 -17.98 21.13
C LEU A 14 -4.82 -17.73 20.22
N PHE A 15 -4.43 -18.69 19.40
CA PHE A 15 -3.33 -18.53 18.44
C PHE A 15 -3.61 -17.39 17.45
N LEU A 16 -4.83 -17.31 16.91
CA LEU A 16 -5.24 -16.21 16.01
C LEU A 16 -5.16 -14.86 16.71
N VAL A 17 -5.66 -14.77 17.93
CA VAL A 17 -5.59 -13.52 18.72
C VAL A 17 -4.14 -13.10 18.97
N LEU A 18 -3.28 -14.02 19.38
CA LEU A 18 -1.87 -13.74 19.63
C LEU A 18 -1.15 -13.29 18.33
N THR A 19 -1.43 -13.93 17.22
CA THR A 19 -0.86 -13.52 15.93
C THR A 19 -1.32 -12.14 15.49
N ILE A 20 -2.58 -11.79 15.72
CA ILE A 20 -3.10 -10.45 15.43
C ILE A 20 -2.42 -9.41 16.32
N ILE A 21 -2.31 -9.67 17.63
CA ILE A 21 -1.63 -8.77 18.58
C ILE A 21 -0.17 -8.57 18.18
N TRP A 22 0.54 -9.65 17.82
CA TRP A 22 1.92 -9.58 17.36
C TRP A 22 2.05 -8.73 16.09
N ARG A 23 1.19 -8.94 15.09
CA ARG A 23 1.18 -8.14 13.85
C ARG A 23 0.91 -6.66 14.09
N ILE A 24 -0.02 -6.33 15.00
CA ILE A 24 -0.31 -4.93 15.36
C ILE A 24 0.92 -4.30 16.05
N ASN A 25 1.56 -5.01 16.96
CA ASN A 25 2.73 -4.48 17.68
C ASN A 25 3.95 -4.30 16.76
N ALA A 26 4.17 -5.21 15.82
CA ALA A 26 5.25 -5.09 14.83
C ALA A 26 5.15 -3.82 13.97
N ARG A 27 3.93 -3.27 13.80
CA ARG A 27 3.69 -2.07 12.99
C ARG A 27 3.74 -0.77 13.78
N LYS A 28 3.97 -0.83 15.10
CA LYS A 28 4.04 0.37 15.93
C LYS A 28 5.38 1.09 15.73
N TYR A 29 5.28 2.37 15.42
CA TYR A 29 6.41 3.27 15.50
C TYR A 29 6.64 3.67 16.95
N ILE A 30 7.78 3.29 17.52
CA ILE A 30 8.12 3.57 18.92
C ILE A 30 9.29 4.56 19.00
N SER A 31 10.23 4.44 18.08
CA SER A 31 11.43 5.29 18.02
C SER A 31 12.00 5.32 16.61
N SER A 32 12.96 6.19 16.35
CA SER A 32 13.65 6.26 15.05
C SER A 32 14.29 4.93 14.63
N SER A 33 14.74 4.11 15.59
CA SER A 33 15.32 2.80 15.30
C SER A 33 14.29 1.74 14.86
N THR A 34 12.99 1.98 15.08
CA THR A 34 11.92 1.05 14.70
C THR A 34 11.21 1.45 13.40
N VAL A 35 11.64 2.54 12.74
CA VAL A 35 11.01 3.02 11.49
C VAL A 35 11.08 1.95 10.41
N ALA A 36 12.28 1.48 10.09
CA ALA A 36 12.48 0.50 9.03
C ALA A 36 11.68 -0.78 9.29
N SER A 37 11.76 -1.34 10.50
CA SER A 37 11.02 -2.56 10.85
C SER A 37 9.50 -2.38 10.82
N ALA A 38 8.99 -1.19 11.16
CA ALA A 38 7.57 -0.88 11.06
C ALA A 38 7.11 -0.83 9.59
N TYR A 39 7.90 -0.19 8.71
CA TYR A 39 7.63 -0.17 7.28
C TYR A 39 7.69 -1.56 6.66
N ASP A 40 8.71 -2.35 7.00
CA ASP A 40 8.85 -3.73 6.54
C ASP A 40 7.62 -4.57 6.93
N ALA A 41 7.17 -4.45 8.19
CA ALA A 41 5.97 -5.16 8.65
C ALA A 41 4.68 -4.73 7.93
N TRP A 42 4.59 -3.49 7.45
CA TRP A 42 3.46 -3.02 6.65
C TRP A 42 3.48 -3.53 5.21
N THR A 43 4.66 -3.76 4.64
CA THR A 43 4.84 -4.10 3.23
C THR A 43 4.96 -5.61 2.98
N GLN A 44 5.61 -6.36 3.88
CA GLN A 44 5.93 -7.78 3.68
C GLN A 44 4.71 -8.68 3.48
N ASP A 45 3.61 -8.47 4.21
CA ASP A 45 2.42 -9.31 4.13
C ASP A 45 1.39 -8.83 3.10
N LYS A 46 1.71 -7.77 2.35
CA LYS A 46 0.84 -7.12 1.37
C LYS A 46 -0.54 -6.71 1.92
N LEU A 47 -0.67 -6.60 3.23
CA LEU A 47 -1.92 -6.24 3.87
C LEU A 47 -2.34 -4.82 3.49
N LEU A 48 -1.38 -3.90 3.46
CA LEU A 48 -1.62 -2.52 3.04
C LEU A 48 -2.14 -2.47 1.60
N GLU A 49 -1.50 -3.19 0.68
CA GLU A 49 -1.90 -3.27 -0.72
C GLU A 49 -3.30 -3.85 -0.90
N ARG A 50 -3.63 -4.92 -0.15
CA ARG A 50 -4.97 -5.55 -0.18
C ARG A 50 -6.08 -4.63 0.32
N LEU A 51 -5.84 -3.89 1.40
CA LEU A 51 -6.83 -3.02 2.01
C LEU A 51 -6.91 -1.65 1.32
N TRP A 52 -5.76 -1.08 0.99
CA TRP A 52 -5.65 0.30 0.48
C TRP A 52 -5.55 0.38 -1.04
N GLY A 53 -5.19 -0.73 -1.71
CA GLY A 53 -4.89 -0.79 -3.13
C GLY A 53 -3.40 -0.55 -3.42
N GLU A 54 -3.05 -0.62 -4.69
CA GLU A 54 -1.67 -0.53 -5.17
C GLU A 54 -0.99 0.81 -4.86
N HIS A 55 -1.77 1.88 -4.72
CA HIS A 55 -1.26 3.22 -4.44
C HIS A 55 -1.53 3.61 -2.98
N ILE A 56 -0.49 3.95 -2.23
CA ILE A 56 -0.62 4.40 -0.83
C ILE A 56 -0.76 5.91 -0.66
N HIS A 57 -0.50 6.69 -1.73
CA HIS A 57 -0.69 8.14 -1.71
C HIS A 57 -2.16 8.56 -1.65
N LEU A 58 -2.43 9.84 -1.47
CA LEU A 58 -3.77 10.40 -1.48
C LEU A 58 -4.38 10.37 -2.89
N GLY A 59 -5.71 10.37 -2.95
CA GLY A 59 -6.45 10.42 -4.22
C GLY A 59 -6.73 11.83 -4.69
N PHE A 60 -6.92 12.00 -5.99
CA PHE A 60 -7.44 13.21 -6.60
C PHE A 60 -8.96 13.09 -6.77
N TYR A 61 -9.68 13.95 -6.07
CA TYR A 61 -11.13 14.02 -6.09
C TYR A 61 -11.55 15.30 -6.82
N PRO A 62 -12.29 15.21 -7.93
CA PRO A 62 -12.77 16.41 -8.62
C PRO A 62 -13.72 17.20 -7.72
N LEU A 63 -13.62 18.53 -7.77
CA LEU A 63 -14.38 19.46 -6.92
C LEU A 63 -15.91 19.41 -7.13
N ARG A 64 -16.39 18.80 -8.19
CA ARG A 64 -17.83 18.70 -8.50
C ARG A 64 -18.29 17.25 -8.44
N GLY A 65 -18.96 16.94 -7.35
CA GLY A 65 -20.02 15.98 -7.14
C GLY A 65 -19.89 14.59 -7.78
N GLY A 66 -19.59 13.62 -6.98
CA GLY A 66 -19.74 12.21 -7.27
C GLY A 66 -19.01 11.39 -6.22
N LYS A 67 -19.63 10.33 -5.74
CA LYS A 67 -18.94 9.35 -4.91
C LYS A 67 -17.94 8.60 -5.81
N ILE A 68 -16.67 8.96 -5.73
CA ILE A 68 -15.60 8.23 -6.41
C ILE A 68 -14.99 7.26 -5.38
N ASP A 69 -14.83 6.00 -5.79
CA ASP A 69 -14.07 5.03 -5.04
C ASP A 69 -12.63 5.54 -4.80
N PHE A 70 -12.15 5.40 -3.58
CA PHE A 70 -10.85 5.92 -3.17
C PHE A 70 -9.68 5.34 -4.02
N ARG A 71 -9.80 4.09 -4.49
CA ARG A 71 -8.79 3.47 -5.36
C ARG A 71 -8.76 4.15 -6.72
N LYS A 72 -9.94 4.43 -7.29
CA LYS A 72 -10.06 5.19 -8.53
C LYS A 72 -9.54 6.62 -8.38
N ALA A 73 -9.80 7.27 -7.25
CA ALA A 73 -9.27 8.61 -6.97
C ALA A 73 -7.74 8.63 -6.91
N LYS A 74 -7.10 7.57 -6.43
CA LYS A 74 -5.63 7.43 -6.45
C LYS A 74 -5.08 7.26 -7.86
N ALA A 75 -5.69 6.41 -8.68
CA ALA A 75 -5.33 6.30 -10.10
C ALA A 75 -5.48 7.63 -10.84
N ASN A 76 -6.56 8.37 -10.57
CA ASN A 76 -6.77 9.72 -11.11
C ASN A 76 -5.64 10.67 -10.71
N PHE A 77 -5.14 10.59 -9.46
CA PHE A 77 -4.02 11.42 -9.02
C PHE A 77 -2.76 11.17 -9.85
N VAL A 78 -2.44 9.91 -10.16
CA VAL A 78 -1.31 9.58 -11.03
C VAL A 78 -1.49 10.17 -12.43
N HIS A 79 -2.69 10.03 -13.01
CA HIS A 79 -2.97 10.61 -14.33
C HIS A 79 -2.83 12.13 -14.35
N GLU A 80 -3.35 12.82 -13.34
CA GLU A 80 -3.22 14.27 -13.24
C GLU A 80 -1.75 14.69 -13.01
N LEU A 81 -0.98 13.93 -12.23
CA LEU A 81 0.44 14.19 -12.03
C LEU A 81 1.23 14.05 -13.35
N VAL A 82 0.96 12.99 -14.11
CA VAL A 82 1.60 12.75 -15.43
C VAL A 82 1.30 13.90 -16.38
N LYS A 83 0.06 14.36 -16.47
CA LYS A 83 -0.31 15.51 -17.28
C LYS A 83 0.35 16.80 -16.81
N TRP A 84 0.28 17.07 -15.50
CA TRP A 84 0.84 18.29 -14.93
C TRP A 84 2.36 18.38 -15.12
N SER A 85 3.07 17.26 -14.99
CA SER A 85 4.53 17.20 -15.18
C SER A 85 4.93 17.18 -16.67
N GLY A 86 4.00 16.99 -17.60
CA GLY A 86 4.29 16.86 -19.02
C GLY A 86 4.93 15.53 -19.41
N LEU A 87 4.89 14.53 -18.54
CA LEU A 87 5.44 13.20 -18.81
C LEU A 87 4.74 12.50 -19.98
N ASP A 88 3.46 12.81 -20.21
CA ASP A 88 2.66 12.33 -21.33
C ASP A 88 3.15 12.83 -22.70
N LYS A 89 3.98 13.87 -22.71
CA LYS A 89 4.57 14.48 -23.93
C LYS A 89 5.99 14.02 -24.23
N LEU A 90 6.56 13.22 -23.35
CA LEU A 90 7.92 12.72 -23.55
C LEU A 90 7.98 11.69 -24.68
N PRO A 91 9.08 11.64 -25.44
CA PRO A 91 9.29 10.62 -26.44
C PRO A 91 9.22 9.21 -25.83
N GLN A 92 8.73 8.25 -26.63
CA GLN A 92 8.74 6.85 -26.22
C GLN A 92 10.16 6.38 -25.88
N GLY A 93 10.34 5.67 -24.78
CA GLY A 93 11.63 5.22 -24.28
C GLY A 93 12.37 6.24 -23.40
N SER A 94 11.77 7.40 -23.12
CA SER A 94 12.30 8.33 -22.11
C SER A 94 12.39 7.66 -20.75
N ARG A 95 13.47 7.96 -20.00
CA ARG A 95 13.70 7.44 -18.66
C ARG A 95 13.21 8.44 -17.63
N ILE A 96 12.48 7.93 -16.64
CA ILE A 96 11.92 8.72 -15.54
C ILE A 96 12.53 8.21 -14.24
N LEU A 97 12.99 9.13 -13.40
CA LEU A 97 13.42 8.84 -12.03
C LEU A 97 12.31 9.30 -11.08
N ASP A 98 11.76 8.36 -10.32
CA ASP A 98 10.83 8.65 -9.24
C ASP A 98 11.56 8.49 -7.90
N VAL A 99 11.68 9.59 -7.16
CA VAL A 99 12.36 9.62 -5.86
C VAL A 99 11.31 9.57 -4.75
N GLY A 100 11.40 8.55 -3.88
CA GLY A 100 10.43 8.35 -2.82
C GLY A 100 9.13 7.71 -3.29
N CYS A 101 9.22 6.87 -4.30
CA CYS A 101 8.08 6.19 -4.93
C CYS A 101 7.24 5.32 -3.96
N GLY A 102 7.77 4.94 -2.82
CA GLY A 102 7.08 4.06 -1.86
C GLY A 102 6.82 2.66 -2.42
N THR A 103 5.75 2.04 -1.99
CA THR A 103 5.29 0.72 -2.52
C THR A 103 4.49 0.92 -3.80
N VAL A 104 5.12 1.41 -4.85
CA VAL A 104 4.37 1.94 -5.98
C VAL A 104 4.30 1.01 -7.15
N SER A 105 3.17 1.02 -7.76
CA SER A 105 2.83 0.42 -9.03
C SER A 105 2.86 1.42 -10.20
N TYR A 106 3.85 2.28 -10.28
CA TYR A 106 4.10 3.04 -11.52
C TYR A 106 4.61 2.13 -12.66
N THR A 107 4.82 0.87 -12.38
CA THR A 107 5.16 -0.17 -13.36
C THR A 107 4.13 -0.31 -14.47
N HIS A 108 2.91 0.22 -14.29
CA HIS A 108 1.86 0.26 -15.31
C HIS A 108 2.00 1.41 -16.30
N LEU A 109 2.84 2.39 -16.00
CA LEU A 109 3.21 3.38 -16.98
C LEU A 109 4.16 2.70 -17.98
N THR A 110 3.83 2.70 -19.25
CA THR A 110 4.62 2.11 -20.35
C THR A 110 6.00 2.76 -20.55
N LEU A 111 6.40 3.63 -19.64
CA LEU A 111 7.69 4.30 -19.61
C LEU A 111 8.64 3.55 -18.66
N PRO A 112 9.89 3.30 -19.05
CA PRO A 112 10.87 2.69 -18.16
C PRO A 112 11.13 3.63 -16.98
N THR A 113 10.55 3.27 -15.83
CA THR A 113 10.67 4.04 -14.59
C THR A 113 11.76 3.41 -13.73
N ILE A 114 12.70 4.22 -13.26
CA ILE A 114 13.66 3.84 -12.23
C ILE A 114 13.12 4.35 -10.90
N CYS A 115 12.71 3.42 -10.04
CA CYS A 115 12.24 3.74 -8.70
C CYS A 115 13.42 3.72 -7.73
N SER A 116 13.55 4.74 -6.89
CA SER A 116 14.50 4.80 -5.79
C SER A 116 13.73 5.01 -4.49
N VAL A 117 13.94 4.12 -3.53
CA VAL A 117 13.36 4.14 -2.18
C VAL A 117 14.19 5.00 -1.24
#